data_6ede7a0b2b84fab1c7139618dec2e454
#
_entry.id   6ede7a0b2b84fab1c7139618dec2e454
#
_cell.length_a   1.000
_cell.length_b   1.000
_cell.length_c   1.000
_cell.angle_alpha   90.00
_cell.angle_beta   90.00
_cell.angle_gamma   90.00
#
_symmetry.space_group_name_H-M   'P 1'
#
loop_
_entity.id
_entity.type
_entity.pdbx_description
1 polymer ?
#
loop_
_entity_poly.entity_id
_entity_poly.type
_entity_poly.pdbx_seq_one_letter_code
_entity_poly.pdbx_strand_id
1 'polypeptide(L)'
;MASSRETRVVYGAGVVQGVVLVTFPATSTILTDPDRYDLSSTQYGLLFVPQVVTAIAASLLGATLGRRFGTKRVYLAGLAAGLVSMALLVVSALFEGDAGAFPLLLVATAFLGVGFGLTVPALNTLTAAFHPGRVASSVLVLNALLGLGTALAPVFVAIFDGLGFWWGLPVLSAALLALLLATSAGLPLRTGDEGAARDVAPAAPRGIPARFWAYAAFAVLYGVCETVNGNWSQLDMTSELGASTTAAAVALTAFWGMVTVGRVLFAAVERRLPPKVTYHALPFVLAAALGLIAILPEGRSGLGILAFGLAGLGCSALLPLTIGFGQEELAGISAAVAGGVIAFYQVGYGLAAFGVGPLVDGGVALSTVYGIAALVALALGMLSFVVARRPGPASLHPPPEPVG
;
A
#
# COMPACT_ATOMS: atom_id res chain seq x y z
N MET A 1 3.86 30.29 -4.43
CA MET A 1 3.94 29.41 -3.25
C MET A 1 2.53 29.00 -2.88
N ALA A 2 2.31 27.72 -2.53
CA ALA A 2 1.01 27.27 -2.04
C ALA A 2 0.69 27.91 -0.68
N SER A 3 -0.59 28.16 -0.43
CA SER A 3 -1.07 28.66 0.86
C SER A 3 -0.97 27.59 1.94
N SER A 4 -0.89 27.98 3.20
CA SER A 4 -0.94 27.04 4.34
C SER A 4 -2.25 26.22 4.38
N ARG A 5 -3.32 26.74 3.78
CA ARG A 5 -4.61 26.05 3.66
C ARG A 5 -4.54 24.92 2.63
N GLU A 6 -3.93 25.14 1.48
CA GLU A 6 -3.73 24.12 0.45
C GLU A 6 -2.87 22.97 0.98
N THR A 7 -1.76 23.29 1.65
CA THR A 7 -0.88 22.30 2.27
C THR A 7 -1.60 21.45 3.32
N ARG A 8 -2.39 22.07 4.21
CA ARG A 8 -3.15 21.34 5.24
C ARG A 8 -4.20 20.41 4.63
N VAL A 9 -4.90 20.84 3.59
CA VAL A 9 -5.91 20.02 2.90
C VAL A 9 -5.25 18.82 2.21
N VAL A 10 -4.13 19.00 1.52
CA VAL A 10 -3.40 17.91 0.86
C VAL A 10 -2.85 16.91 1.87
N TYR A 11 -2.27 17.36 2.99
CA TYR A 11 -1.77 16.47 4.06
C TYR A 11 -2.91 15.77 4.80
N GLY A 12 -4.02 16.46 5.07
CA GLY A 12 -5.23 15.86 5.64
C GLY A 12 -5.82 14.77 4.72
N ALA A 13 -5.80 15.02 3.41
CA ALA A 13 -6.22 13.99 2.44
C ALA A 13 -5.31 12.75 2.47
N GLY A 14 -4.01 12.90 2.76
CA GLY A 14 -3.11 11.77 2.98
C GLY A 14 -3.57 10.87 4.14
N VAL A 15 -3.92 11.46 5.30
CA VAL A 15 -4.43 10.71 6.46
C VAL A 15 -5.73 9.98 6.10
N VAL A 16 -6.70 10.70 5.53
CA VAL A 16 -8.01 10.13 5.17
C VAL A 16 -7.85 9.02 4.14
N GLN A 17 -6.97 9.20 3.15
CA GLN A 17 -6.69 8.18 2.15
C GLN A 17 -6.09 6.90 2.78
N GLY A 18 -5.24 7.05 3.79
CA GLY A 18 -4.70 5.91 4.54
C GLY A 18 -5.80 5.14 5.29
N VAL A 19 -6.70 5.85 5.97
CA VAL A 19 -7.85 5.23 6.66
C VAL A 19 -8.72 4.47 5.67
N VAL A 20 -9.11 5.11 4.56
CA VAL A 20 -9.97 4.53 3.51
C VAL A 20 -9.35 3.27 2.91
N LEU A 21 -8.05 3.29 2.65
CA LEU A 21 -7.33 2.17 2.04
C LEU A 21 -7.41 0.89 2.87
N VAL A 22 -7.29 1.01 4.19
CA VAL A 22 -7.23 -0.16 5.10
C VAL A 22 -8.60 -0.48 5.70
N THR A 23 -9.67 0.27 5.38
CA THR A 23 -11.00 0.02 5.95
C THR A 23 -11.49 -1.41 5.65
N PHE A 24 -11.36 -1.92 4.41
CA PHE A 24 -11.78 -3.30 4.09
C PHE A 24 -10.95 -4.37 4.81
N PRO A 25 -9.60 -4.34 4.80
CA PRO A 25 -8.82 -5.25 5.64
C PRO A 25 -9.15 -5.14 7.13
N ALA A 26 -9.40 -3.93 7.64
CA ALA A 26 -9.72 -3.70 9.05
C ALA A 26 -11.11 -4.24 9.45
N THR A 27 -12.01 -4.44 8.50
CA THR A 27 -13.33 -5.04 8.73
C THR A 27 -13.37 -6.55 8.41
N SER A 28 -12.22 -7.20 8.20
CA SER A 28 -12.14 -8.61 7.79
C SER A 28 -12.94 -9.55 8.70
N THR A 29 -12.80 -9.40 10.02
CA THR A 29 -13.52 -10.22 11.01
C THR A 29 -15.03 -9.99 10.98
N ILE A 30 -15.49 -8.81 10.58
CA ILE A 30 -16.91 -8.48 10.42
C ILE A 30 -17.47 -9.11 9.13
N LEU A 31 -16.71 -8.98 8.04
CA LEU A 31 -17.11 -9.48 6.73
C LEU A 31 -17.15 -11.03 6.66
N THR A 32 -16.34 -11.70 7.48
CA THR A 32 -16.31 -13.18 7.55
C THR A 32 -17.08 -13.74 8.75
N ASP A 33 -17.72 -12.89 9.55
CA ASP A 33 -18.53 -13.31 10.69
C ASP A 33 -19.82 -13.98 10.18
N PRO A 34 -20.10 -15.24 10.59
CA PRO A 34 -21.32 -15.97 10.20
C PRO A 34 -22.62 -15.30 10.61
N ASP A 35 -22.61 -14.52 11.68
CA ASP A 35 -23.79 -13.82 12.19
C ASP A 35 -24.03 -12.47 11.47
N ARG A 36 -23.13 -12.07 10.55
CA ARG A 36 -23.19 -10.78 9.83
C ARG A 36 -23.19 -10.96 8.32
N TYR A 37 -22.02 -10.98 7.67
CA TYR A 37 -21.91 -11.08 6.20
C TYR A 37 -21.69 -12.52 5.71
N ASP A 38 -21.16 -13.38 6.55
CA ASP A 38 -20.88 -14.81 6.27
C ASP A 38 -20.09 -15.02 4.96
N LEU A 39 -19.15 -14.10 4.67
CA LEU A 39 -18.31 -14.28 3.50
C LEU A 39 -17.29 -15.39 3.76
N SER A 40 -17.20 -16.36 2.84
CA SER A 40 -16.10 -17.31 2.84
C SER A 40 -14.76 -16.61 2.65
N SER A 41 -13.65 -17.26 3.02
CA SER A 41 -12.30 -16.70 2.84
C SER A 41 -12.02 -16.42 1.36
N THR A 42 -12.55 -17.24 0.44
CA THR A 42 -12.45 -16.99 -1.01
C THR A 42 -13.22 -15.73 -1.41
N GLN A 43 -14.43 -15.54 -0.91
CA GLN A 43 -15.24 -14.35 -1.19
C GLN A 43 -14.57 -13.09 -0.62
N TYR A 44 -14.05 -13.15 0.61
CA TYR A 44 -13.29 -12.07 1.20
C TYR A 44 -12.05 -11.70 0.36
N GLY A 45 -11.25 -12.68 -0.02
CA GLY A 45 -10.10 -12.47 -0.89
C GLY A 45 -10.47 -11.89 -2.26
N LEU A 46 -11.61 -12.33 -2.83
CA LEU A 46 -12.11 -11.87 -4.12
C LEU A 46 -12.47 -10.37 -4.11
N LEU A 47 -12.83 -9.79 -2.96
CA LEU A 47 -13.10 -8.35 -2.83
C LEU A 47 -11.91 -7.49 -3.30
N PHE A 48 -10.68 -7.97 -3.17
CA PHE A 48 -9.49 -7.20 -3.53
C PHE A 48 -9.11 -7.28 -5.02
N VAL A 49 -9.69 -8.21 -5.79
CA VAL A 49 -9.42 -8.31 -7.23
C VAL A 49 -9.88 -7.08 -8.01
N PRO A 50 -11.15 -6.61 -7.88
CA PRO A 50 -11.57 -5.36 -8.51
C PRO A 50 -10.75 -4.16 -8.05
N GLN A 51 -10.39 -4.09 -6.76
CA GLN A 51 -9.54 -3.01 -6.23
C GLN A 51 -8.19 -2.96 -6.95
N VAL A 52 -7.49 -4.08 -7.09
CA VAL A 52 -6.17 -4.15 -7.74
C VAL A 52 -6.27 -3.75 -9.22
N VAL A 53 -7.21 -4.34 -9.95
CA VAL A 53 -7.39 -4.07 -11.37
C VAL A 53 -7.66 -2.59 -11.62
N THR A 54 -8.59 -2.01 -10.86
CA THR A 54 -8.96 -0.61 -11.03
C THR A 54 -7.88 0.34 -10.50
N ALA A 55 -7.15 -0.01 -9.45
CA ALA A 55 -6.03 0.79 -8.95
C ALA A 55 -4.89 0.87 -9.99
N ILE A 56 -4.52 -0.25 -10.61
CA ILE A 56 -3.51 -0.26 -11.69
C ILE A 56 -3.99 0.58 -12.87
N ALA A 57 -5.22 0.34 -13.36
CA ALA A 57 -5.78 1.07 -14.48
C ALA A 57 -5.86 2.59 -14.19
N ALA A 58 -6.37 2.97 -13.01
CA ALA A 58 -6.48 4.36 -12.60
C ALA A 58 -5.12 5.05 -12.44
N SER A 59 -4.11 4.35 -11.90
CA SER A 59 -2.75 4.90 -11.77
C SER A 59 -2.10 5.16 -13.13
N LEU A 60 -2.25 4.24 -14.08
CA LEU A 60 -1.71 4.37 -15.44
C LEU A 60 -2.43 5.50 -16.21
N LEU A 61 -3.75 5.56 -16.12
CA LEU A 61 -4.57 6.59 -16.76
C LEU A 61 -4.42 7.95 -16.08
N GLY A 62 -4.22 7.97 -14.76
CA GLY A 62 -4.14 9.17 -13.93
C GLY A 62 -3.08 10.15 -14.40
N ALA A 63 -1.91 9.66 -14.80
CA ALA A 63 -0.83 10.49 -15.35
C ALA A 63 -1.25 11.17 -16.67
N THR A 64 -1.95 10.46 -17.54
CA THR A 64 -2.46 10.98 -18.82
C THR A 64 -3.60 11.98 -18.60
N LEU A 65 -4.54 11.63 -17.72
CA LEU A 65 -5.64 12.51 -17.32
C LEU A 65 -5.13 13.78 -16.64
N GLY A 66 -4.08 13.68 -15.81
CA GLY A 66 -3.43 14.82 -15.16
C GLY A 66 -2.84 15.80 -16.17
N ARG A 67 -2.16 15.32 -17.21
CA ARG A 67 -1.65 16.15 -18.31
C ARG A 67 -2.78 16.81 -19.11
N ARG A 68 -3.89 16.10 -19.33
CA ARG A 68 -4.99 16.60 -20.16
C ARG A 68 -5.95 17.53 -19.42
N PHE A 69 -6.26 17.23 -18.17
CA PHE A 69 -7.32 17.90 -17.40
C PHE A 69 -6.81 18.64 -16.15
N GLY A 70 -5.54 18.51 -15.82
CA GLY A 70 -4.89 19.05 -14.63
C GLY A 70 -4.95 18.13 -13.41
N THR A 71 -3.90 18.17 -12.58
CA THR A 71 -3.73 17.31 -11.38
C THR A 71 -4.89 17.49 -10.37
N LYS A 72 -5.40 18.71 -10.21
CA LYS A 72 -6.52 18.98 -9.31
C LYS A 72 -7.76 18.17 -9.65
N ARG A 73 -8.13 18.08 -10.94
CA ARG A 73 -9.33 17.32 -11.35
C ARG A 73 -9.17 15.83 -11.13
N VAL A 74 -7.97 15.29 -11.37
CA VAL A 74 -7.64 13.87 -11.08
C VAL A 74 -7.75 13.61 -9.60
N TYR A 75 -7.19 14.48 -8.77
CA TYR A 75 -7.30 14.41 -7.30
C TYR A 75 -8.75 14.41 -6.82
N LEU A 76 -9.58 15.34 -7.30
CA LEU A 76 -11.00 15.42 -6.95
C LEU A 76 -11.79 14.19 -7.41
N ALA A 77 -11.51 13.67 -8.61
CA ALA A 77 -12.11 12.43 -9.11
C ALA A 77 -11.74 11.23 -8.23
N GLY A 78 -10.48 11.15 -7.77
CA GLY A 78 -10.05 10.12 -6.83
C GLY A 78 -10.74 10.20 -5.47
N LEU A 79 -10.88 11.41 -4.89
CA LEU A 79 -11.65 11.60 -3.65
C LEU A 79 -13.13 11.22 -3.82
N ALA A 80 -13.73 11.57 -4.97
CA ALA A 80 -15.12 11.21 -5.27
C ALA A 80 -15.30 9.69 -5.38
N ALA A 81 -14.37 8.99 -6.03
CA ALA A 81 -14.38 7.53 -6.08
C ALA A 81 -14.24 6.90 -4.68
N GLY A 82 -13.33 7.41 -3.83
CA GLY A 82 -13.22 6.99 -2.45
C GLY A 82 -14.50 7.22 -1.64
N LEU A 83 -15.17 8.37 -1.85
CA LEU A 83 -16.47 8.67 -1.23
C LEU A 83 -17.55 7.67 -1.65
N VAL A 84 -17.63 7.34 -2.95
CA VAL A 84 -18.56 6.32 -3.44
C VAL A 84 -18.25 4.97 -2.82
N SER A 85 -16.99 4.58 -2.74
CA SER A 85 -16.56 3.32 -2.08
C SER A 85 -17.06 3.24 -0.64
N MET A 86 -16.81 4.27 0.17
CA MET A 86 -17.24 4.30 1.57
C MET A 86 -18.76 4.35 1.72
N ALA A 87 -19.45 5.09 0.85
CA ALA A 87 -20.91 5.13 0.83
C ALA A 87 -21.51 3.75 0.50
N LEU A 88 -20.95 3.04 -0.48
CA LEU A 88 -21.39 1.67 -0.82
C LEU A 88 -21.12 0.69 0.32
N LEU A 89 -19.99 0.84 1.04
CA LEU A 89 -19.70 0.04 2.22
C LEU A 89 -20.70 0.31 3.36
N VAL A 90 -21.10 1.57 3.57
CA VAL A 90 -22.20 1.91 4.53
C VAL A 90 -23.52 1.28 4.09
N VAL A 91 -23.85 1.39 2.80
CA VAL A 91 -25.08 0.81 2.27
C VAL A 91 -25.07 -0.71 2.41
N SER A 92 -23.92 -1.38 2.30
CA SER A 92 -23.82 -2.82 2.47
C SER A 92 -24.27 -3.30 3.86
N ALA A 93 -24.21 -2.45 4.89
CA ALA A 93 -24.71 -2.79 6.23
C ALA A 93 -26.24 -3.01 6.28
N LEU A 94 -26.97 -2.51 5.29
CA LEU A 94 -28.40 -2.79 5.15
C LEU A 94 -28.70 -4.17 4.55
N PHE A 95 -27.68 -4.86 4.06
CA PHE A 95 -27.75 -6.16 3.40
C PHE A 95 -26.96 -7.23 4.16
N GLU A 96 -26.67 -7.01 5.47
CA GLU A 96 -26.05 -8.05 6.30
C GLU A 96 -26.90 -9.31 6.28
N GLY A 97 -26.26 -10.47 6.04
CA GLY A 97 -26.95 -11.76 5.87
C GLY A 97 -27.65 -11.96 4.53
N ASP A 98 -27.60 -10.99 3.60
CA ASP A 98 -28.21 -11.09 2.28
C ASP A 98 -27.16 -11.32 1.19
N ALA A 99 -27.46 -12.18 0.21
CA ALA A 99 -26.58 -12.45 -0.93
C ALA A 99 -26.26 -11.20 -1.78
N GLY A 100 -27.08 -10.16 -1.70
CA GLY A 100 -26.85 -8.87 -2.36
C GLY A 100 -25.68 -8.08 -1.80
N ALA A 101 -25.23 -8.35 -0.57
CA ALA A 101 -24.09 -7.65 0.03
C ALA A 101 -22.80 -7.88 -0.74
N PHE A 102 -22.51 -9.11 -1.15
CA PHE A 102 -21.25 -9.45 -1.81
C PHE A 102 -21.00 -8.70 -3.14
N PRO A 103 -21.91 -8.67 -4.13
CA PRO A 103 -21.71 -7.87 -5.34
C PRO A 103 -21.60 -6.37 -5.05
N LEU A 104 -22.29 -5.86 -4.04
CA LEU A 104 -22.17 -4.45 -3.62
C LEU A 104 -20.75 -4.13 -3.09
N LEU A 105 -20.18 -5.04 -2.28
CA LEU A 105 -18.82 -4.93 -1.76
C LEU A 105 -17.78 -5.01 -2.90
N LEU A 106 -17.99 -5.83 -3.93
CA LEU A 106 -17.10 -5.87 -5.12
C LEU A 106 -17.09 -4.54 -5.86
N VAL A 107 -18.26 -3.89 -6.00
CA VAL A 107 -18.34 -2.56 -6.61
C VAL A 107 -17.67 -1.52 -5.71
N ALA A 108 -17.88 -1.59 -4.40
CA ALA A 108 -17.24 -0.69 -3.44
C ALA A 108 -15.71 -0.75 -3.51
N THR A 109 -15.15 -1.97 -3.56
CA THR A 109 -13.69 -2.15 -3.69
C THR A 109 -13.14 -1.73 -5.05
N ALA A 110 -13.92 -1.87 -6.13
CA ALA A 110 -13.55 -1.32 -7.43
C ALA A 110 -13.41 0.22 -7.37
N PHE A 111 -14.35 0.91 -6.74
CA PHE A 111 -14.25 2.35 -6.50
C PHE A 111 -13.11 2.72 -5.55
N LEU A 112 -12.81 1.89 -4.55
CA LEU A 112 -11.64 2.07 -3.69
C LEU A 112 -10.35 2.06 -4.51
N GLY A 113 -10.20 1.12 -5.43
CA GLY A 113 -9.04 1.03 -6.31
C GLY A 113 -8.90 2.25 -7.21
N VAL A 114 -10.00 2.72 -7.84
CA VAL A 114 -10.00 3.97 -8.61
C VAL A 114 -9.58 5.15 -7.74
N GLY A 115 -10.16 5.26 -6.54
CA GLY A 115 -9.85 6.30 -5.56
C GLY A 115 -8.37 6.33 -5.21
N PHE A 116 -7.80 5.19 -4.85
CA PHE A 116 -6.38 5.05 -4.53
C PHE A 116 -5.48 5.40 -5.72
N GLY A 117 -5.75 4.81 -6.88
CA GLY A 117 -4.94 4.96 -8.08
C GLY A 117 -4.88 6.39 -8.63
N LEU A 118 -5.93 7.19 -8.43
CA LEU A 118 -5.97 8.60 -8.82
C LEU A 118 -5.44 9.52 -7.72
N THR A 119 -5.82 9.29 -6.45
CA THR A 119 -5.55 10.24 -5.36
C THR A 119 -4.08 10.22 -4.95
N VAL A 120 -3.46 9.05 -4.73
CA VAL A 120 -2.12 8.97 -4.17
C VAL A 120 -1.05 9.60 -5.08
N PRO A 121 -1.00 9.31 -6.38
CA PRO A 121 -0.07 9.99 -7.29
C PRO A 121 -0.33 11.50 -7.37
N ALA A 122 -1.60 11.93 -7.36
CA ALA A 122 -1.95 13.35 -7.38
C ALA A 122 -1.50 14.08 -6.12
N LEU A 123 -1.66 13.47 -4.92
CA LEU A 123 -1.16 14.02 -3.65
C LEU A 123 0.36 14.19 -3.65
N ASN A 124 1.10 13.19 -4.16
CA ASN A 124 2.55 13.28 -4.28
C ASN A 124 2.96 14.43 -5.21
N THR A 125 2.27 14.57 -6.37
CA THR A 125 2.54 15.64 -7.34
C THR A 125 2.24 17.03 -6.74
N LEU A 126 1.10 17.20 -6.07
CA LEU A 126 0.73 18.46 -5.40
C LEU A 126 1.72 18.80 -4.28
N THR A 127 2.11 17.82 -3.46
CA THR A 127 3.06 18.02 -2.36
C THR A 127 4.42 18.46 -2.89
N ALA A 128 4.92 17.84 -3.96
CA ALA A 128 6.17 18.22 -4.62
C ALA A 128 6.12 19.65 -5.17
N ALA A 129 4.99 20.00 -5.85
CA ALA A 129 4.79 21.32 -6.40
C ALA A 129 4.68 22.43 -5.32
N PHE A 130 4.11 22.12 -4.16
CA PHE A 130 3.98 23.07 -3.05
C PHE A 130 5.29 23.34 -2.32
N HIS A 131 6.26 22.42 -2.40
CA HIS A 131 7.52 22.50 -1.66
C HIS A 131 8.74 22.26 -2.57
N PRO A 132 8.97 23.09 -3.62
CA PRO A 132 10.02 22.82 -4.61
C PRO A 132 11.44 22.77 -4.00
N GLY A 133 11.67 23.50 -2.89
CA GLY A 133 12.98 23.47 -2.20
C GLY A 133 13.17 22.28 -1.23
N ARG A 134 12.13 21.49 -0.96
CA ARG A 134 12.15 20.38 0.03
C ARG A 134 11.23 19.22 -0.39
N VAL A 135 11.25 18.86 -1.67
CA VAL A 135 10.35 17.84 -2.24
C VAL A 135 10.44 16.51 -1.47
N ALA A 136 11.62 15.96 -1.30
CA ALA A 136 11.82 14.66 -0.66
C ALA A 136 11.25 14.62 0.76
N SER A 137 11.58 15.62 1.61
CA SER A 137 11.07 15.66 2.99
C SER A 137 9.57 15.88 3.07
N SER A 138 8.99 16.67 2.16
CA SER A 138 7.55 16.95 2.15
C SER A 138 6.74 15.73 1.69
N VAL A 139 7.23 14.99 0.70
CA VAL A 139 6.63 13.72 0.27
C VAL A 139 6.77 12.65 1.36
N LEU A 140 7.89 12.62 2.10
CA LEU A 140 8.06 11.74 3.25
C LEU A 140 7.00 12.02 4.33
N VAL A 141 6.76 13.29 4.66
CA VAL A 141 5.70 13.70 5.61
C VAL A 141 4.32 13.25 5.11
N LEU A 142 4.00 13.47 3.84
CA LEU A 142 2.73 13.00 3.25
C LEU A 142 2.56 11.48 3.41
N ASN A 143 3.60 10.70 3.09
CA ASN A 143 3.55 9.25 3.19
C ASN A 143 3.50 8.78 4.66
N ALA A 144 4.11 9.49 5.59
CA ALA A 144 3.97 9.22 7.02
C ALA A 144 2.53 9.49 7.51
N LEU A 145 1.89 10.56 7.04
CA LEU A 145 0.50 10.86 7.35
C LEU A 145 -0.47 9.84 6.74
N LEU A 146 -0.21 9.39 5.51
CA LEU A 146 -0.95 8.28 4.90
C LEU A 146 -0.81 7.01 5.76
N GLY A 147 0.43 6.67 6.16
CA GLY A 147 0.70 5.54 7.04
C GLY A 147 0.06 5.69 8.44
N LEU A 148 -0.02 6.90 8.99
CA LEU A 148 -0.80 7.13 10.20
C LEU A 148 -2.27 6.76 9.99
N GLY A 149 -2.86 7.15 8.87
CA GLY A 149 -4.22 6.77 8.50
C GLY A 149 -4.41 5.25 8.43
N THR A 150 -3.48 4.54 7.80
CA THR A 150 -3.54 3.06 7.70
C THR A 150 -3.49 2.39 9.08
N ALA A 151 -2.69 2.91 10.01
CA ALA A 151 -2.60 2.41 11.38
C ALA A 151 -3.83 2.72 12.24
N LEU A 152 -4.51 3.84 11.98
CA LEU A 152 -5.70 4.27 12.72
C LEU A 152 -6.97 3.51 12.30
N ALA A 153 -7.07 3.04 11.06
CA ALA A 153 -8.28 2.39 10.56
C ALA A 153 -8.75 1.21 11.42
N PRO A 154 -7.89 0.22 11.79
CA PRO A 154 -8.33 -0.89 12.63
C PRO A 154 -8.77 -0.46 14.03
N VAL A 155 -8.15 0.59 14.58
CA VAL A 155 -8.54 1.16 15.89
C VAL A 155 -9.96 1.71 15.84
N PHE A 156 -10.26 2.50 14.79
CA PHE A 156 -11.60 3.05 14.62
C PHE A 156 -12.65 1.96 14.34
N VAL A 157 -12.33 0.94 13.56
CA VAL A 157 -13.23 -0.21 13.38
C VAL A 157 -13.55 -0.84 14.74
N ALA A 158 -12.52 -1.15 15.55
CA ALA A 158 -12.71 -1.76 16.85
C ALA A 158 -13.56 -0.88 17.81
N ILE A 159 -13.35 0.45 17.78
CA ILE A 159 -14.15 1.39 18.59
C ILE A 159 -15.61 1.37 18.15
N PHE A 160 -15.88 1.54 16.85
CA PHE A 160 -17.26 1.60 16.34
C PHE A 160 -17.98 0.27 16.45
N ASP A 161 -17.27 -0.86 16.24
CA ASP A 161 -17.82 -2.19 16.45
C ASP A 161 -18.17 -2.43 17.93
N GLY A 162 -17.28 -2.05 18.83
CA GLY A 162 -17.54 -2.11 20.27
C GLY A 162 -18.71 -1.22 20.75
N LEU A 163 -19.06 -0.17 20.00
CA LEU A 163 -20.23 0.68 20.22
C LEU A 163 -21.51 0.11 19.55
N GLY A 164 -21.42 -1.00 18.83
CA GLY A 164 -22.54 -1.67 18.19
C GLY A 164 -22.91 -1.16 16.79
N PHE A 165 -22.08 -0.32 16.17
CA PHE A 165 -22.30 0.21 14.82
C PHE A 165 -20.98 0.24 14.01
N TRP A 166 -20.47 -0.90 13.64
CA TRP A 166 -19.20 -1.07 12.92
C TRP A 166 -19.06 -0.16 11.68
N TRP A 167 -20.18 0.17 11.02
CA TRP A 167 -20.23 1.07 9.87
C TRP A 167 -19.89 2.54 10.20
N GLY A 168 -19.63 2.85 11.46
CA GLY A 168 -19.23 4.20 11.90
C GLY A 168 -17.95 4.69 11.26
N LEU A 169 -16.93 3.83 11.04
CA LEU A 169 -15.73 4.23 10.32
C LEU A 169 -15.99 4.55 8.84
N PRO A 170 -16.69 3.72 8.04
CA PRO A 170 -17.09 4.09 6.68
C PRO A 170 -17.87 5.42 6.61
N VAL A 171 -18.80 5.67 7.54
CA VAL A 171 -19.54 6.96 7.62
C VAL A 171 -18.60 8.12 7.91
N LEU A 172 -17.72 8.00 8.91
CA LEU A 172 -16.73 9.03 9.22
C LEU A 172 -15.82 9.30 8.01
N SER A 173 -15.35 8.24 7.35
CA SER A 173 -14.51 8.35 6.16
C SER A 173 -15.23 9.04 5.01
N ALA A 174 -16.50 8.69 4.76
CA ALA A 174 -17.33 9.34 3.75
C ALA A 174 -17.54 10.84 4.06
N ALA A 175 -17.81 11.19 5.32
CA ALA A 175 -17.96 12.58 5.75
C ALA A 175 -16.67 13.38 5.56
N LEU A 176 -15.51 12.80 5.92
CA LEU A 176 -14.20 13.44 5.74
C LEU A 176 -13.85 13.59 4.25
N LEU A 177 -14.15 12.59 3.41
CA LEU A 177 -13.95 12.68 1.96
C LEU A 177 -14.85 13.75 1.33
N ALA A 178 -16.10 13.84 1.74
CA ALA A 178 -17.03 14.89 1.29
C ALA A 178 -16.54 16.29 1.71
N LEU A 179 -16.04 16.44 2.94
CA LEU A 179 -15.43 17.68 3.44
C LEU A 179 -14.18 18.05 2.63
N LEU A 180 -13.31 17.07 2.35
CA LEU A 180 -12.11 17.27 1.52
C LEU A 180 -12.48 17.66 0.09
N LEU A 181 -13.49 17.04 -0.51
CA LEU A 181 -14.01 17.41 -1.82
C LEU A 181 -14.50 18.85 -1.84
N ALA A 182 -15.36 19.23 -0.89
CA ALA A 182 -15.93 20.58 -0.80
C ALA A 182 -14.84 21.64 -0.59
N THR A 183 -13.90 21.40 0.33
CA THR A 183 -12.81 22.34 0.62
C THR A 183 -11.81 22.43 -0.54
N SER A 184 -11.44 21.30 -1.16
CA SER A 184 -10.48 21.25 -2.26
C SER A 184 -11.07 21.87 -3.56
N ALA A 185 -12.38 21.77 -3.79
CA ALA A 185 -13.04 22.35 -4.96
C ALA A 185 -12.82 23.87 -5.02
N GLY A 186 -12.89 24.55 -3.87
CA GLY A 186 -12.69 26.00 -3.74
C GLY A 186 -11.23 26.47 -3.75
N LEU A 187 -10.23 25.56 -3.64
CA LEU A 187 -8.81 25.91 -3.61
C LEU A 187 -8.21 25.84 -5.03
N PRO A 188 -7.23 26.68 -5.38
CA PRO A 188 -6.60 26.65 -6.70
C PRO A 188 -5.81 25.36 -6.97
N LEU A 189 -5.09 24.79 -5.99
CA LEU A 189 -4.30 23.53 -6.07
C LEU A 189 -3.49 23.42 -7.37
N ARG A 190 -2.70 24.46 -7.69
CA ARG A 190 -1.94 24.54 -8.94
C ARG A 190 -0.58 23.82 -8.81
N THR A 191 -0.28 22.99 -9.79
CA THR A 191 1.09 22.51 -10.06
C THR A 191 1.71 23.48 -11.06
N GLY A 192 2.82 24.12 -10.73
CA GLY A 192 3.43 25.22 -11.54
C GLY A 192 3.73 24.88 -13.01
N ASP A 193 3.62 23.61 -13.41
CA ASP A 193 3.98 23.07 -14.72
C ASP A 193 2.80 22.78 -15.66
N GLU A 194 1.62 23.34 -15.43
CA GLU A 194 0.46 23.09 -16.31
C GLU A 194 0.69 23.56 -17.78
N GLY A 195 1.76 24.31 -18.06
CA GLY A 195 2.17 24.74 -19.40
C GLY A 195 3.38 24.03 -20.00
N ALA A 196 4.33 23.61 -19.19
CA ALA A 196 5.62 23.09 -19.67
C ALA A 196 5.63 21.57 -19.98
N ALA A 197 4.68 20.82 -19.43
CA ALA A 197 4.59 19.36 -19.62
C ALA A 197 3.98 18.96 -20.99
N ARG A 198 3.58 19.91 -21.83
CA ARG A 198 2.98 19.62 -23.16
C ARG A 198 3.99 19.22 -24.23
N ASP A 199 5.26 19.54 -24.07
CA ASP A 199 6.24 19.47 -25.16
C ASP A 199 7.30 18.37 -25.02
N VAL A 200 7.33 17.58 -23.94
CA VAL A 200 8.23 16.45 -23.82
C VAL A 200 7.44 15.16 -23.96
N ALA A 201 7.23 14.73 -25.17
CA ALA A 201 6.87 13.33 -25.43
C ALA A 201 7.99 12.44 -24.86
N PRO A 202 7.69 11.50 -23.95
CA PRO A 202 8.71 10.55 -23.50
C PRO A 202 9.21 9.82 -24.75
N ALA A 203 10.52 9.88 -25.00
CA ALA A 203 11.12 9.02 -26.02
C ALA A 203 10.68 7.57 -25.73
N ALA A 204 10.10 6.90 -26.71
CA ALA A 204 9.65 5.52 -26.55
C ALA A 204 10.83 4.69 -26.00
N PRO A 205 10.65 3.98 -24.89
CA PRO A 205 11.73 3.23 -24.28
C PRO A 205 12.24 2.19 -25.29
N ARG A 206 13.53 2.25 -25.60
CA ARG A 206 14.23 1.19 -26.31
C ARG A 206 14.29 -0.02 -25.37
N GLY A 207 13.27 -0.89 -25.37
CA GLY A 207 13.21 -2.12 -24.61
C GLY A 207 13.34 -1.94 -23.07
N ILE A 208 12.73 -2.83 -22.32
CA ILE A 208 12.89 -2.86 -20.86
C ILE A 208 14.21 -3.57 -20.56
N PRO A 209 15.17 -2.94 -19.84
CA PRO A 209 16.44 -3.58 -19.50
C PRO A 209 16.21 -4.86 -18.67
N ALA A 210 16.99 -5.91 -18.93
CA ALA A 210 16.88 -7.17 -18.19
C ALA A 210 16.96 -6.98 -16.66
N ARG A 211 17.72 -5.99 -16.24
CA ARG A 211 17.91 -5.62 -14.83
C ARG A 211 16.61 -5.18 -14.15
N PHE A 212 15.68 -4.56 -14.88
CA PHE A 212 14.37 -4.16 -14.37
C PHE A 212 13.58 -5.35 -13.78
N TRP A 213 13.72 -6.54 -14.37
CA TRP A 213 12.97 -7.72 -13.91
C TRP A 213 13.38 -8.21 -12.52
N ALA A 214 14.60 -7.91 -12.06
CA ALA A 214 15.00 -8.18 -10.69
C ALA A 214 14.24 -7.29 -9.69
N TYR A 215 14.05 -6.02 -10.02
CA TYR A 215 13.22 -5.08 -9.22
C TYR A 215 11.76 -5.47 -9.23
N ALA A 216 11.24 -5.87 -10.39
CA ALA A 216 9.88 -6.35 -10.57
C ALA A 216 9.60 -7.62 -9.73
N ALA A 217 10.49 -8.61 -9.79
CA ALA A 217 10.38 -9.83 -9.00
C ALA A 217 10.41 -9.53 -7.49
N PHE A 218 11.32 -8.65 -7.05
CA PHE A 218 11.39 -8.22 -5.66
C PHE A 218 10.06 -7.57 -5.22
N ALA A 219 9.47 -6.70 -6.06
CA ALA A 219 8.23 -6.02 -5.77
C ALA A 219 7.04 -6.99 -5.65
N VAL A 220 6.97 -8.03 -6.51
CA VAL A 220 5.94 -9.09 -6.40
C VAL A 220 6.07 -9.83 -5.07
N LEU A 221 7.27 -10.33 -4.74
CA LEU A 221 7.49 -11.07 -3.49
C LEU A 221 7.22 -10.21 -2.26
N TYR A 222 7.64 -8.95 -2.30
CA TYR A 222 7.33 -7.99 -1.24
C TYR A 222 5.82 -7.77 -1.10
N GLY A 223 5.11 -7.56 -2.22
CA GLY A 223 3.66 -7.38 -2.23
C GLY A 223 2.93 -8.58 -1.62
N VAL A 224 3.39 -9.80 -1.90
CA VAL A 224 2.85 -11.02 -1.25
C VAL A 224 3.03 -10.94 0.26
N CYS A 225 4.24 -10.70 0.75
CA CYS A 225 4.53 -10.68 2.19
C CYS A 225 3.77 -9.57 2.93
N GLU A 226 3.74 -8.36 2.38
CA GLU A 226 3.02 -7.24 3.00
C GLU A 226 1.51 -7.52 3.04
N THR A 227 0.94 -8.08 1.98
CA THR A 227 -0.50 -8.31 1.86
C THR A 227 -0.99 -9.45 2.76
N VAL A 228 -0.23 -10.52 2.93
CA VAL A 228 -0.57 -11.56 3.90
C VAL A 228 -0.74 -10.94 5.28
N ASN A 229 0.16 -10.05 5.70
CA ASN A 229 0.01 -9.32 6.96
C ASN A 229 -1.14 -8.32 6.94
N GLY A 230 -1.22 -7.48 5.91
CA GLY A 230 -2.18 -6.38 5.84
C GLY A 230 -3.63 -6.82 5.73
N ASN A 231 -3.91 -7.97 5.10
CA ASN A 231 -5.26 -8.41 4.81
C ASN A 231 -5.71 -9.61 5.66
N TRP A 232 -4.78 -10.46 6.12
CA TRP A 232 -5.12 -11.72 6.78
C TRP A 232 -4.74 -11.79 8.26
N SER A 233 -4.03 -10.78 8.79
CA SER A 233 -3.58 -10.78 10.18
C SER A 233 -4.69 -10.84 11.21
N GLN A 234 -5.82 -10.15 10.97
CA GLN A 234 -6.94 -10.18 11.92
C GLN A 234 -7.61 -11.56 11.95
N LEU A 235 -7.76 -12.18 10.78
CA LEU A 235 -8.31 -13.53 10.68
C LEU A 235 -7.39 -14.56 11.32
N ASP A 236 -6.07 -14.47 11.11
CA ASP A 236 -5.08 -15.33 11.79
C ASP A 236 -5.16 -15.18 13.30
N MET A 237 -5.20 -13.93 13.79
CA MET A 237 -5.32 -13.65 15.22
C MET A 237 -6.57 -14.28 15.84
N THR A 238 -7.71 -14.23 15.14
CA THR A 238 -8.96 -14.77 15.66
C THR A 238 -9.08 -16.28 15.48
N SER A 239 -8.76 -16.82 14.31
CA SER A 239 -8.95 -18.24 13.99
C SER A 239 -7.83 -19.14 14.53
N GLU A 240 -6.56 -18.72 14.46
CA GLU A 240 -5.42 -19.55 14.87
C GLU A 240 -4.99 -19.29 16.32
N LEU A 241 -5.03 -18.02 16.76
CA LEU A 241 -4.57 -17.68 18.11
C LEU A 241 -5.71 -17.54 19.12
N GLY A 242 -6.99 -17.67 18.71
CA GLY A 242 -8.16 -17.51 19.58
C GLY A 242 -8.28 -16.11 20.18
N ALA A 243 -7.72 -15.10 19.53
CA ALA A 243 -7.71 -13.74 20.02
C ALA A 243 -9.09 -13.07 19.87
N SER A 244 -9.40 -12.09 20.75
CA SER A 244 -10.57 -11.24 20.56
C SER A 244 -10.40 -10.36 19.31
N THR A 245 -11.52 -9.90 18.74
CA THR A 245 -11.55 -8.96 17.60
C THR A 245 -10.78 -7.67 17.92
N THR A 246 -10.83 -7.19 19.16
CA THR A 246 -10.02 -6.04 19.63
C THR A 246 -8.52 -6.34 19.56
N ALA A 247 -8.07 -7.50 20.01
CA ALA A 247 -6.65 -7.87 19.95
C ALA A 247 -6.19 -8.05 18.50
N ALA A 248 -7.05 -8.59 17.63
CA ALA A 248 -6.80 -8.68 16.20
C ALA A 248 -6.66 -7.30 15.54
N ALA A 249 -7.52 -6.35 15.88
CA ALA A 249 -7.40 -4.96 15.42
C ALA A 249 -6.11 -4.29 15.90
N VAL A 250 -5.68 -4.56 17.15
CA VAL A 250 -4.39 -4.07 17.68
C VAL A 250 -3.21 -4.66 16.92
N ALA A 251 -3.27 -5.95 16.52
CA ALA A 251 -2.23 -6.59 15.72
C ALA A 251 -2.07 -5.93 14.33
N LEU A 252 -3.18 -5.68 13.63
CA LEU A 252 -3.16 -4.97 12.34
C LEU A 252 -2.68 -3.51 12.51
N THR A 253 -3.08 -2.84 13.60
CA THR A 253 -2.57 -1.50 13.96
C THR A 253 -1.07 -1.54 14.20
N ALA A 254 -0.57 -2.52 14.94
CA ALA A 254 0.86 -2.70 15.21
C ALA A 254 1.64 -2.91 13.90
N PHE A 255 1.12 -3.72 12.98
CA PHE A 255 1.71 -3.93 11.67
C PHE A 255 1.84 -2.60 10.90
N TRP A 256 0.75 -1.90 10.63
CA TRP A 256 0.78 -0.65 9.86
C TRP A 256 1.49 0.49 10.59
N GLY A 257 1.37 0.54 11.91
CA GLY A 257 2.10 1.47 12.76
C GLY A 257 3.60 1.30 12.63
N MET A 258 4.09 0.04 12.68
CA MET A 258 5.51 -0.26 12.55
C MET A 258 6.03 -0.12 11.13
N VAL A 259 5.20 -0.33 10.10
CA VAL A 259 5.54 0.05 8.71
C VAL A 259 5.84 1.56 8.64
N THR A 260 5.01 2.38 9.27
CA THR A 260 5.15 3.84 9.26
C THR A 260 6.32 4.31 10.12
N VAL A 261 6.41 3.82 11.36
CA VAL A 261 7.51 4.15 12.30
C VAL A 261 8.85 3.74 11.73
N GLY A 262 8.92 2.55 11.14
CA GLY A 262 10.13 2.04 10.50
C GLY A 262 10.60 2.93 9.34
N ARG A 263 9.70 3.42 8.48
CA ARG A 263 10.05 4.38 7.41
C ARG A 263 10.70 5.64 7.97
N VAL A 264 10.10 6.22 9.01
CA VAL A 264 10.64 7.42 9.66
C VAL A 264 11.97 7.14 10.35
N LEU A 265 12.05 6.00 11.06
CA LEU A 265 13.26 5.58 11.76
C LEU A 265 14.44 5.40 10.79
N PHE A 266 14.26 4.64 9.71
CA PHE A 266 15.32 4.39 8.73
C PHE A 266 15.74 5.67 8.01
N ALA A 267 14.82 6.57 7.68
CA ALA A 267 15.15 7.88 7.14
C ALA A 267 15.98 8.74 8.13
N ALA A 268 15.69 8.64 9.43
CA ALA A 268 16.43 9.37 10.46
C ALA A 268 17.86 8.81 10.70
N VAL A 269 18.02 7.49 10.57
CA VAL A 269 19.32 6.82 10.84
C VAL A 269 20.14 6.54 9.59
N GLU A 270 19.68 6.91 8.40
CA GLU A 270 20.30 6.63 7.09
C GLU A 270 21.78 7.07 7.04
N ARG A 271 22.15 8.15 7.73
CA ARG A 271 23.54 8.62 7.82
C ARG A 271 24.46 7.64 8.56
N ARG A 272 23.93 6.82 9.47
CA ARG A 272 24.67 5.86 10.27
C ARG A 272 24.51 4.42 9.77
N LEU A 273 23.35 4.12 9.20
CA LEU A 273 23.01 2.80 8.69
C LEU A 273 22.79 2.90 7.17
N PRO A 274 23.76 2.43 6.35
CA PRO A 274 23.64 2.53 4.90
C PRO A 274 22.37 1.86 4.38
N PRO A 275 21.66 2.46 3.42
CA PRO A 275 20.40 1.92 2.88
C PRO A 275 20.51 0.47 2.39
N LYS A 276 21.68 0.06 1.87
CA LYS A 276 21.94 -1.32 1.46
C LYS A 276 21.89 -2.32 2.62
N VAL A 277 22.44 -1.95 3.78
CA VAL A 277 22.43 -2.81 4.98
C VAL A 277 20.98 -3.01 5.44
N THR A 278 20.22 -1.92 5.53
CA THR A 278 18.78 -1.97 5.83
C THR A 278 18.04 -2.87 4.84
N TYR A 279 18.30 -2.69 3.54
CA TYR A 279 17.66 -3.45 2.47
C TYR A 279 17.94 -4.96 2.53
N HIS A 280 19.14 -5.35 2.97
CA HIS A 280 19.48 -6.76 3.16
C HIS A 280 18.92 -7.34 4.47
N ALA A 281 18.90 -6.56 5.55
CA ALA A 281 18.50 -7.03 6.87
C ALA A 281 16.97 -7.20 7.01
N LEU A 282 16.18 -6.25 6.49
CA LEU A 282 14.74 -6.21 6.70
C LEU A 282 13.98 -7.44 6.19
N PRO A 283 14.31 -8.06 5.03
CA PRO A 283 13.62 -9.28 4.61
C PRO A 283 13.84 -10.45 5.56
N PHE A 284 15.00 -10.54 6.22
CA PHE A 284 15.24 -11.60 7.21
C PHE A 284 14.50 -11.32 8.52
N VAL A 285 14.38 -10.05 8.93
CA VAL A 285 13.51 -9.64 10.05
C VAL A 285 12.06 -10.01 9.74
N LEU A 286 11.60 -9.74 8.52
CA LEU A 286 10.27 -10.13 8.06
C LEU A 286 10.08 -11.64 8.06
N ALA A 287 11.04 -12.40 7.54
CA ALA A 287 10.99 -13.86 7.53
C ALA A 287 10.93 -14.45 8.95
N ALA A 288 11.72 -13.91 9.87
CA ALA A 288 11.70 -14.33 11.28
C ALA A 288 10.34 -14.02 11.93
N ALA A 289 9.76 -12.85 11.66
CA ALA A 289 8.45 -12.45 12.17
C ALA A 289 7.33 -13.36 11.63
N LEU A 290 7.31 -13.61 10.31
CA LEU A 290 6.34 -14.50 9.68
C LEU A 290 6.50 -15.95 10.15
N GLY A 291 7.73 -16.41 10.30
CA GLY A 291 8.02 -17.74 10.86
C GLY A 291 7.57 -17.87 12.32
N LEU A 292 7.71 -16.80 13.11
CA LEU A 292 7.19 -16.74 14.48
C LEU A 292 5.66 -16.83 14.49
N ILE A 293 4.97 -16.03 13.65
CA ILE A 293 3.49 -16.09 13.53
C ILE A 293 3.04 -17.52 13.20
N ALA A 294 3.70 -18.17 12.23
CA ALA A 294 3.37 -19.52 11.78
C ALA A 294 3.43 -20.60 12.87
N ILE A 295 4.21 -20.40 13.93
CA ILE A 295 4.41 -21.42 14.99
C ILE A 295 3.82 -21.02 16.34
N LEU A 296 3.17 -19.85 16.43
CA LEU A 296 2.55 -19.41 17.68
C LEU A 296 1.37 -20.31 18.04
N PRO A 297 1.33 -20.84 19.28
CA PRO A 297 0.18 -21.62 19.74
C PRO A 297 -0.99 -20.69 20.10
N GLU A 298 -2.19 -21.28 20.11
CA GLU A 298 -3.40 -20.64 20.61
C GLU A 298 -3.20 -20.01 22.01
N GLY A 299 -3.88 -18.92 22.29
CA GLY A 299 -3.80 -18.18 23.54
C GLY A 299 -2.59 -17.24 23.66
N ARG A 300 -1.73 -17.11 22.64
CA ARG A 300 -0.55 -16.23 22.62
C ARG A 300 -0.78 -14.92 21.86
N SER A 301 -1.97 -14.34 21.98
CA SER A 301 -2.35 -13.10 21.27
C SER A 301 -1.37 -11.92 21.47
N GLY A 302 -0.81 -11.75 22.68
CA GLY A 302 0.19 -10.72 22.95
C GLY A 302 1.47 -10.89 22.14
N LEU A 303 1.98 -12.13 22.00
CA LEU A 303 3.11 -12.43 21.13
C LEU A 303 2.76 -12.27 19.65
N GLY A 304 1.52 -12.59 19.25
CA GLY A 304 1.01 -12.33 17.91
C GLY A 304 1.09 -10.84 17.56
N ILE A 305 0.58 -9.96 18.43
CA ILE A 305 0.66 -8.49 18.24
C ILE A 305 2.11 -8.03 18.04
N LEU A 306 3.04 -8.52 18.86
CA LEU A 306 4.47 -8.19 18.74
C LEU A 306 5.07 -8.71 17.43
N ALA A 307 4.71 -9.92 17.01
CA ALA A 307 5.20 -10.53 15.78
C ALA A 307 4.68 -9.78 14.54
N PHE A 308 3.39 -9.39 14.52
CA PHE A 308 2.83 -8.54 13.47
C PHE A 308 3.48 -7.15 13.43
N GLY A 309 3.75 -6.54 14.59
CA GLY A 309 4.53 -5.30 14.66
C GLY A 309 5.94 -5.47 14.08
N LEU A 310 6.64 -6.56 14.41
CA LEU A 310 7.96 -6.87 13.86
C LEU A 310 7.90 -7.11 12.34
N ALA A 311 6.86 -7.79 11.83
CA ALA A 311 6.63 -7.94 10.40
C ALA A 311 6.45 -6.58 9.72
N GLY A 312 5.71 -5.65 10.35
CA GLY A 312 5.56 -4.29 9.87
C GLY A 312 6.88 -3.53 9.77
N LEU A 313 7.74 -3.66 10.79
CA LEU A 313 9.11 -3.11 10.73
C LEU A 313 9.89 -3.72 9.56
N GLY A 314 9.81 -5.05 9.36
CA GLY A 314 10.43 -5.75 8.25
C GLY A 314 9.98 -5.26 6.87
N CYS A 315 8.70 -4.87 6.72
CA CYS A 315 8.15 -4.32 5.49
C CYS A 315 8.53 -2.85 5.23
N SER A 316 8.87 -2.09 6.25
CA SER A 316 8.82 -0.62 6.26
C SER A 316 9.59 0.09 5.15
N ALA A 317 10.85 -0.27 4.89
CA ALA A 317 11.71 0.44 3.93
C ALA A 317 11.92 -0.29 2.60
N LEU A 318 11.43 -1.53 2.45
CA LEU A 318 11.77 -2.38 1.30
C LEU A 318 11.28 -1.82 -0.02
N LEU A 319 10.00 -1.44 -0.14
CA LEU A 319 9.44 -0.92 -1.39
C LEU A 319 10.02 0.45 -1.77
N PRO A 320 10.13 1.44 -0.85
CA PRO A 320 10.80 2.71 -1.15
C PRO A 320 12.25 2.54 -1.60
N LEU A 321 13.02 1.68 -0.94
CA LEU A 321 14.41 1.43 -1.33
C LEU A 321 14.51 0.69 -2.67
N THR A 322 13.60 -0.25 -2.97
CA THR A 322 13.54 -0.92 -4.27
C THR A 322 13.33 0.10 -5.41
N ILE A 323 12.39 1.03 -5.22
CA ILE A 323 12.14 2.10 -6.18
C ILE A 323 13.38 2.99 -6.31
N GLY A 324 13.96 3.43 -5.19
CA GLY A 324 15.13 4.31 -5.18
C GLY A 324 16.32 3.69 -5.91
N PHE A 325 16.69 2.46 -5.57
CA PHE A 325 17.81 1.75 -6.23
C PHE A 325 17.55 1.52 -7.72
N GLY A 326 16.30 1.17 -8.08
CA GLY A 326 15.94 0.99 -9.49
C GLY A 326 16.00 2.29 -10.29
N GLN A 327 15.59 3.41 -9.72
CA GLN A 327 15.66 4.72 -10.34
C GLN A 327 17.10 5.22 -10.51
N GLU A 328 17.97 4.96 -9.53
CA GLU A 328 19.40 5.29 -9.60
C GLU A 328 20.12 4.45 -10.67
N GLU A 329 19.89 3.13 -10.69
CA GLU A 329 20.56 2.21 -11.61
C GLU A 329 20.06 2.36 -13.06
N LEU A 330 18.77 2.58 -13.24
CA LEU A 330 18.10 2.68 -14.54
C LEU A 330 17.67 4.13 -14.82
N ALA A 331 18.55 5.09 -14.60
CA ALA A 331 18.26 6.52 -14.67
C ALA A 331 17.60 6.95 -16.00
N GLY A 332 17.96 6.31 -17.13
CA GLY A 332 17.37 6.58 -18.45
C GLY A 332 15.87 6.25 -18.57
N ILE A 333 15.33 5.44 -17.66
CA ILE A 333 13.91 5.05 -17.61
C ILE A 333 13.32 5.21 -16.20
N SER A 334 13.89 6.11 -15.38
CA SER A 334 13.59 6.28 -13.95
C SER A 334 12.08 6.37 -13.64
N ALA A 335 11.31 7.14 -14.41
CA ALA A 335 9.87 7.24 -14.23
C ALA A 335 9.13 5.92 -14.52
N ALA A 336 9.57 5.18 -15.54
CA ALA A 336 9.02 3.87 -15.88
C ALA A 336 9.36 2.82 -14.82
N VAL A 337 10.55 2.93 -14.19
CA VAL A 337 10.97 2.06 -13.08
C VAL A 337 10.03 2.23 -11.89
N ALA A 338 9.76 3.45 -11.45
CA ALA A 338 8.86 3.68 -10.31
C ALA A 338 7.46 3.13 -10.57
N GLY A 339 6.86 3.47 -11.72
CA GLY A 339 5.53 2.98 -12.09
C GLY A 339 5.48 1.46 -12.25
N GLY A 340 6.51 0.88 -12.86
CA GLY A 340 6.60 -0.56 -13.07
C GLY A 340 6.76 -1.33 -11.76
N VAL A 341 7.64 -0.90 -10.85
CA VAL A 341 7.80 -1.52 -9.53
C VAL A 341 6.49 -1.49 -8.73
N ILE A 342 5.76 -0.38 -8.75
CA ILE A 342 4.45 -0.28 -8.11
C ILE A 342 3.43 -1.21 -8.77
N ALA A 343 3.42 -1.32 -10.11
CA ALA A 343 2.51 -2.23 -10.80
C ALA A 343 2.79 -3.71 -10.44
N PHE A 344 4.06 -4.12 -10.38
CA PHE A 344 4.42 -5.47 -9.96
C PHE A 344 4.16 -5.73 -8.47
N TYR A 345 4.33 -4.72 -7.61
CA TYR A 345 3.85 -4.79 -6.23
C TYR A 345 2.35 -5.08 -6.17
N GLN A 346 1.53 -4.40 -6.97
CA GLN A 346 0.09 -4.65 -7.02
C GLN A 346 -0.26 -6.06 -7.52
N VAL A 347 0.55 -6.64 -8.40
CA VAL A 347 0.41 -8.07 -8.78
C VAL A 347 0.63 -8.97 -7.57
N GLY A 348 1.71 -8.75 -6.80
CA GLY A 348 1.97 -9.50 -5.57
C GLY A 348 0.86 -9.32 -4.53
N TYR A 349 0.37 -8.08 -4.37
CA TYR A 349 -0.78 -7.77 -3.54
C TYR A 349 -2.01 -8.60 -3.94
N GLY A 350 -2.39 -8.57 -5.22
CA GLY A 350 -3.56 -9.31 -5.72
C GLY A 350 -3.42 -10.82 -5.55
N LEU A 351 -2.22 -11.37 -5.81
CA LEU A 351 -1.93 -12.80 -5.63
C LEU A 351 -2.15 -13.25 -4.18
N ALA A 352 -1.68 -12.49 -3.20
CA ALA A 352 -1.84 -12.83 -1.79
C ALA A 352 -3.25 -12.52 -1.26
N ALA A 353 -3.82 -11.37 -1.63
CA ALA A 353 -5.15 -10.97 -1.17
C ALA A 353 -6.23 -11.98 -1.60
N PHE A 354 -6.21 -12.41 -2.87
CA PHE A 354 -7.14 -13.41 -3.38
C PHE A 354 -6.66 -14.84 -3.14
N GLY A 355 -5.37 -15.15 -3.40
CA GLY A 355 -4.88 -16.53 -3.43
C GLY A 355 -4.93 -17.26 -2.08
N VAL A 356 -4.89 -16.54 -0.96
CA VAL A 356 -5.01 -17.13 0.39
C VAL A 356 -6.42 -17.65 0.64
N GLY A 357 -7.47 -16.98 0.16
CA GLY A 357 -8.86 -17.34 0.40
C GLY A 357 -9.21 -18.80 0.02
N PRO A 358 -8.98 -19.21 -1.24
CA PRO A 358 -9.22 -20.59 -1.66
C PRO A 358 -8.39 -21.63 -0.90
N LEU A 359 -7.20 -21.29 -0.42
CA LEU A 359 -6.39 -22.20 0.41
C LEU A 359 -7.05 -22.41 1.77
N VAL A 360 -7.52 -21.34 2.41
CA VAL A 360 -8.18 -21.40 3.72
C VAL A 360 -9.52 -22.17 3.60
N ASP A 361 -10.35 -21.87 2.60
CA ASP A 361 -11.60 -22.59 2.36
C ASP A 361 -11.34 -24.07 2.00
N GLY A 362 -10.17 -24.38 1.43
CA GLY A 362 -9.67 -25.74 1.18
C GLY A 362 -9.12 -26.47 2.41
N GLY A 363 -9.17 -25.84 3.59
CA GLY A 363 -8.71 -26.44 4.86
C GLY A 363 -7.23 -26.19 5.19
N VAL A 364 -6.55 -25.29 4.47
CA VAL A 364 -5.17 -24.89 4.82
C VAL A 364 -5.24 -23.86 5.94
N ALA A 365 -4.61 -24.14 7.07
CA ALA A 365 -4.52 -23.22 8.19
C ALA A 365 -3.76 -21.94 7.81
N LEU A 366 -4.16 -20.78 8.35
CA LEU A 366 -3.45 -19.52 8.12
C LEU A 366 -2.02 -19.58 8.66
N SER A 367 -1.76 -20.27 9.74
CA SER A 367 -0.41 -20.57 10.23
C SER A 367 0.50 -21.18 9.16
N THR A 368 -0.02 -22.10 8.33
CA THR A 368 0.71 -22.66 7.17
C THR A 368 0.97 -21.59 6.10
N VAL A 369 -0.02 -20.73 5.82
CA VAL A 369 0.15 -19.61 4.87
C VAL A 369 1.26 -18.67 5.34
N TYR A 370 1.32 -18.35 6.64
CA TYR A 370 2.40 -17.54 7.22
C TYR A 370 3.76 -18.25 7.13
N GLY A 371 3.80 -19.57 7.29
CA GLY A 371 5.00 -20.37 7.06
C GLY A 371 5.51 -20.27 5.61
N ILE A 372 4.61 -20.37 4.63
CA ILE A 372 4.95 -20.18 3.21
C ILE A 372 5.42 -18.73 2.98
N ALA A 373 4.74 -17.75 3.54
CA ALA A 373 5.14 -16.34 3.43
C ALA A 373 6.52 -16.07 4.04
N ALA A 374 6.90 -16.79 5.11
CA ALA A 374 8.26 -16.73 5.67
C ALA A 374 9.32 -17.24 4.68
N LEU A 375 9.03 -18.31 3.93
CA LEU A 375 9.92 -18.80 2.87
C LEU A 375 10.01 -17.79 1.71
N VAL A 376 8.89 -17.14 1.35
CA VAL A 376 8.88 -16.06 0.37
C VAL A 376 9.73 -14.87 0.84
N ALA A 377 9.66 -14.52 2.12
CA ALA A 377 10.49 -13.46 2.70
C ALA A 377 11.99 -13.84 2.75
N LEU A 378 12.35 -15.11 2.96
CA LEU A 378 13.72 -15.58 2.80
C LEU A 378 14.20 -15.46 1.36
N ALA A 379 13.36 -15.84 0.37
CA ALA A 379 13.66 -15.65 -1.04
C ALA A 379 13.86 -14.17 -1.39
N LEU A 380 13.02 -13.30 -0.81
CA LEU A 380 13.15 -11.84 -0.91
C LEU A 380 14.51 -11.37 -0.35
N GLY A 381 14.93 -11.91 0.81
CA GLY A 381 16.24 -11.65 1.42
C GLY A 381 17.41 -12.05 0.49
N MET A 382 17.34 -13.22 -0.11
CA MET A 382 18.35 -13.66 -1.08
C MET A 382 18.35 -12.77 -2.34
N LEU A 383 17.16 -12.43 -2.85
CA LEU A 383 17.02 -11.56 -4.00
C LEU A 383 17.54 -10.13 -3.74
N SER A 384 17.49 -9.66 -2.49
CA SER A 384 18.01 -8.35 -2.11
C SER A 384 19.48 -8.15 -2.49
N PHE A 385 20.30 -9.21 -2.38
CA PHE A 385 21.71 -9.19 -2.77
C PHE A 385 21.89 -9.06 -4.29
N VAL A 386 20.96 -9.61 -5.07
CA VAL A 386 20.97 -9.45 -6.52
C VAL A 386 20.55 -8.02 -6.88
N VAL A 387 19.48 -7.52 -6.28
CA VAL A 387 18.93 -6.18 -6.54
C VAL A 387 19.92 -5.08 -6.18
N ALA A 388 20.57 -5.16 -5.02
CA ALA A 388 21.50 -4.12 -4.56
C ALA A 388 22.94 -4.24 -5.12
N ARG A 389 23.22 -5.24 -5.99
CA ARG A 389 24.50 -5.31 -6.71
C ARG A 389 24.52 -4.20 -7.78
N ARG A 390 25.35 -3.17 -7.55
CA ARG A 390 25.68 -2.24 -8.62
C ARG A 390 26.62 -2.96 -9.60
N PRO A 391 26.38 -2.92 -10.93
CA PRO A 391 27.43 -3.22 -11.91
C PRO A 391 28.58 -2.28 -11.58
N GLY A 392 29.82 -2.81 -11.44
CA GLY A 392 30.99 -1.97 -11.35
C GLY A 392 31.01 -0.98 -12.52
N PRO A 393 31.61 0.22 -12.38
CA PRO A 393 31.75 1.12 -13.51
C PRO A 393 32.32 0.30 -14.67
N ALA A 394 31.59 0.26 -15.78
CA ALA A 394 32.12 -0.33 -17.02
C ALA A 394 33.48 0.33 -17.23
N SER A 395 34.55 -0.46 -17.21
CA SER A 395 35.88 0.03 -17.51
C SER A 395 35.81 0.62 -18.91
N LEU A 396 35.74 1.95 -18.97
CA LEU A 396 35.99 2.70 -20.19
C LEU A 396 37.48 2.54 -20.48
N HIS A 397 37.87 1.36 -20.95
CA HIS A 397 39.09 1.26 -21.71
C HIS A 397 38.77 1.88 -23.07
N PRO A 398 39.38 3.01 -23.43
CA PRO A 398 39.32 3.47 -24.80
C PRO A 398 39.89 2.35 -25.67
N PRO A 399 39.31 2.10 -26.87
CA PRO A 399 39.89 1.14 -27.82
C PRO A 399 41.35 1.52 -28.05
N PRO A 400 42.28 0.52 -28.16
CA PRO A 400 43.67 0.80 -28.49
C PRO A 400 43.72 1.62 -29.78
N GLU A 401 44.45 2.74 -29.75
CA GLU A 401 44.70 3.53 -30.94
C GLU A 401 45.33 2.64 -32.01
N PRO A 402 44.92 2.73 -33.26
CA PRO A 402 45.55 1.99 -34.31
C PRO A 402 47.00 2.49 -34.43
N VAL A 403 47.95 1.57 -34.17
CA VAL A 403 49.35 1.79 -34.43
C VAL A 403 49.52 1.99 -35.93
N GLY A 404 49.86 3.22 -36.35
CA GLY A 404 50.16 3.58 -37.74
C GLY A 404 51.53 3.12 -38.18
#